data_414f5c5c591e0425ae7b8e099f8ab458
#
_entry.id   414f5c5c591e0425ae7b8e099f8ab458
#
_cell.length_a   1.000
_cell.length_b   1.000
_cell.length_c   1.000
_cell.angle_alpha   90.00
_cell.angle_beta   90.00
_cell.angle_gamma   90.00
#
_symmetry.space_group_name_H-M   'P 1'
#
loop_
_entity.id
_entity.type
_entity.pdbx_description
1 polymer ?
#
loop_
_entity_poly.entity_id
_entity_poly.type
_entity_poly.pdbx_seq_one_letter_code
_entity_poly.pdbx_strand_id
1 'polypeptide(L)'
;MKVLHVLNSRIYSGAEKVVCQIIKSFRGEIEMVYCSPDSDIVRQMLAEQNVTYLPMKNMSVSELRRVIREQKPDLIHAHDMRAGFFSALCCGKIPLVSHIHNNAYDARGLSAKTVGYLLAGFQAKHILWVSQSSFDGYAFHKLFAKKSSVLYNIIDTQQIFDKKAQDSHTYDYDMIYVGRLTYQKDPQRLMRLCARLKQEKPDLNVAIVGTGELLEEAQTLCESLDIQENVHFLGFQSNPIKMVADSKAMILTSRWEGTPMCALEAMALGTPVVSTPSDGMKDLLEDGVSGYLTEDDEQMARDLLKIFADPEHRKYLADNAKRKFESINDADAYKQAIADCYN
;
A
#
# COMPACT_ATOMS: atom_id res chain seq x y z
N MET A 1 23.18 -14.17 -9.14
CA MET A 1 22.74 -13.87 -7.77
C MET A 1 21.30 -14.31 -7.59
N LYS A 2 20.99 -14.92 -6.44
CA LYS A 2 19.63 -15.37 -6.08
C LYS A 2 19.15 -14.61 -4.85
N VAL A 3 18.00 -13.93 -4.95
CA VAL A 3 17.41 -13.15 -3.84
C VAL A 3 16.13 -13.83 -3.36
N LEU A 4 16.04 -14.05 -2.05
CA LEU A 4 14.85 -14.57 -1.39
C LEU A 4 14.06 -13.42 -0.77
N HIS A 5 12.92 -13.06 -1.35
CA HIS A 5 11.98 -12.10 -0.78
C HIS A 5 11.09 -12.78 0.25
N VAL A 6 11.14 -12.32 1.50
CA VAL A 6 10.41 -12.91 2.63
C VAL A 6 9.36 -11.95 3.15
N LEU A 7 8.09 -12.38 3.15
CA LEU A 7 6.96 -11.63 3.70
C LEU A 7 6.21 -12.47 4.73
N ASN A 8 5.59 -11.79 5.70
CA ASN A 8 4.68 -12.43 6.65
C ASN A 8 3.23 -12.04 6.34
N SER A 9 2.73 -12.49 5.19
CA SER A 9 1.39 -12.15 4.72
C SER A 9 0.70 -13.35 4.08
N ARG A 10 -0.64 -13.41 4.21
CA ARG A 10 -1.53 -14.36 3.54
C ARG A 10 -2.56 -13.66 2.64
N ILE A 11 -2.39 -12.36 2.44
CA ILE A 11 -3.25 -11.54 1.59
C ILE A 11 -2.40 -10.92 0.48
N TYR A 12 -3.05 -10.49 -0.59
CA TYR A 12 -2.37 -9.74 -1.65
C TYR A 12 -2.76 -8.26 -1.55
N SER A 13 -1.82 -7.42 -1.13
CA SER A 13 -2.03 -6.01 -0.85
C SER A 13 -0.86 -5.14 -1.32
N GLY A 14 -0.65 -3.98 -0.73
CA GLY A 14 0.39 -3.03 -1.17
C GLY A 14 1.82 -3.59 -1.15
N ALA A 15 2.21 -4.24 -0.05
CA ALA A 15 3.57 -4.78 0.08
C ALA A 15 3.86 -5.89 -0.95
N GLU A 16 2.88 -6.77 -1.18
CA GLU A 16 2.97 -7.83 -2.17
C GLU A 16 3.11 -7.28 -3.59
N LYS A 17 2.34 -6.22 -3.93
CA LYS A 17 2.48 -5.51 -5.21
C LYS A 17 3.89 -4.95 -5.39
N VAL A 18 4.46 -4.33 -4.34
CA VAL A 18 5.83 -3.78 -4.38
C VAL A 18 6.86 -4.88 -4.61
N VAL A 19 6.76 -6.00 -3.91
CA VAL A 19 7.68 -7.14 -4.14
C VAL A 19 7.59 -7.67 -5.56
N CYS A 20 6.37 -7.84 -6.08
CA CYS A 20 6.18 -8.26 -7.48
C CYS A 20 6.81 -7.28 -8.46
N GLN A 21 6.73 -5.98 -8.18
CA GLN A 21 7.34 -4.96 -9.02
C GLN A 21 8.87 -5.02 -8.97
N ILE A 22 9.47 -5.20 -7.77
CA ILE A 22 10.92 -5.42 -7.66
C ILE A 22 11.33 -6.64 -8.47
N ILE A 23 10.65 -7.78 -8.30
CA ILE A 23 10.97 -9.01 -9.05
C ILE A 23 10.88 -8.79 -10.56
N LYS A 24 9.86 -8.06 -11.01
CA LYS A 24 9.69 -7.75 -12.45
C LYS A 24 10.80 -6.86 -12.99
N SER A 25 11.23 -5.83 -12.26
CA SER A 25 12.25 -4.89 -12.70
C SER A 25 13.64 -5.52 -12.85
N PHE A 26 13.90 -6.65 -12.18
CA PHE A 26 15.15 -7.40 -12.31
C PHE A 26 15.03 -8.71 -13.10
N ARG A 27 13.92 -8.90 -13.84
CA ARG A 27 13.69 -10.12 -14.61
C ARG A 27 14.77 -10.32 -15.66
N GLY A 28 15.38 -11.51 -15.67
CA GLY A 28 16.50 -11.84 -16.57
C GLY A 28 17.89 -11.42 -16.08
N GLU A 29 17.97 -10.62 -15.00
CA GLU A 29 19.24 -10.15 -14.41
C GLU A 29 19.54 -10.87 -13.08
N ILE A 30 18.52 -11.01 -12.23
CA ILE A 30 18.63 -11.60 -10.90
C ILE A 30 17.53 -12.65 -10.71
N GLU A 31 17.91 -13.83 -10.24
CA GLU A 31 16.92 -14.83 -9.81
C GLU A 31 16.28 -14.40 -8.51
N MET A 32 14.99 -14.11 -8.54
CA MET A 32 14.22 -13.67 -7.40
C MET A 32 13.05 -14.58 -7.10
N VAL A 33 12.83 -14.90 -5.84
CA VAL A 33 11.81 -15.83 -5.38
C VAL A 33 11.01 -15.21 -4.24
N TYR A 34 9.68 -15.27 -4.35
CA TYR A 34 8.77 -14.78 -3.32
C TYR A 34 8.45 -15.90 -2.31
N CYS A 35 8.54 -15.63 -1.01
CA CYS A 35 8.30 -16.55 0.08
C CYS A 35 7.40 -15.95 1.16
N SER A 36 6.28 -16.60 1.48
CA SER A 36 5.37 -16.22 2.57
C SER A 36 4.62 -17.45 3.12
N PRO A 37 3.88 -17.31 4.25
CA PRO A 37 2.90 -18.31 4.65
C PRO A 37 1.91 -18.61 3.52
N ASP A 38 1.57 -19.89 3.34
CA ASP A 38 0.74 -20.37 2.22
C ASP A 38 -0.64 -19.70 2.19
N SER A 39 -1.09 -19.33 0.99
CA SER A 39 -2.36 -18.67 0.74
C SER A 39 -2.75 -18.82 -0.74
N ASP A 40 -3.99 -19.24 -0.99
CA ASP A 40 -4.50 -19.45 -2.36
C ASP A 40 -4.55 -18.14 -3.14
N ILE A 41 -4.98 -17.04 -2.50
CA ILE A 41 -5.06 -15.73 -3.16
C ILE A 41 -3.67 -15.21 -3.54
N VAL A 42 -2.66 -15.37 -2.66
CA VAL A 42 -1.29 -14.99 -2.97
C VAL A 42 -0.75 -15.85 -4.12
N ARG A 43 -1.00 -17.17 -4.09
CA ARG A 43 -0.59 -18.12 -5.13
C ARG A 43 -1.15 -17.72 -6.48
N GLN A 44 -2.46 -17.47 -6.55
CA GLN A 44 -3.12 -17.05 -7.80
C GLN A 44 -2.53 -15.74 -8.33
N MET A 45 -2.46 -14.71 -7.49
CA MET A 45 -1.99 -13.38 -7.91
C MET A 45 -0.52 -13.37 -8.34
N LEU A 46 0.34 -14.20 -7.73
CA LEU A 46 1.74 -14.35 -8.14
C LEU A 46 1.87 -15.12 -9.46
N ALA A 47 1.03 -16.15 -9.66
CA ALA A 47 1.00 -16.92 -10.90
C ALA A 47 0.61 -16.04 -12.10
N GLU A 48 -0.41 -15.18 -11.95
CA GLU A 48 -0.83 -14.22 -12.98
C GLU A 48 0.29 -13.25 -13.38
N GLN A 49 1.26 -13.02 -12.47
CA GLN A 49 2.40 -12.14 -12.70
C GLN A 49 3.70 -12.88 -13.08
N ASN A 50 3.64 -14.21 -13.25
CA ASN A 50 4.81 -15.07 -13.49
C ASN A 50 5.92 -14.87 -12.45
N VAL A 51 5.53 -14.82 -11.15
CA VAL A 51 6.44 -14.73 -10.01
C VAL A 51 6.54 -16.10 -9.33
N THR A 52 7.78 -16.57 -9.14
CA THR A 52 8.03 -17.86 -8.46
C THR A 52 7.65 -17.74 -6.98
N TYR A 53 6.72 -18.58 -6.54
CA TYR A 53 6.23 -18.61 -5.17
C TYR A 53 6.71 -19.82 -4.39
N LEU A 54 7.27 -19.60 -3.20
CA LEU A 54 7.67 -20.62 -2.24
C LEU A 54 6.81 -20.51 -0.97
N PRO A 55 5.76 -21.30 -0.82
CA PRO A 55 4.92 -21.27 0.35
C PRO A 55 5.62 -21.89 1.56
N MET A 56 5.43 -21.26 2.72
CA MET A 56 5.74 -21.80 4.06
C MET A 56 4.46 -22.18 4.78
N LYS A 57 4.51 -23.17 5.69
CA LYS A 57 3.36 -23.49 6.55
C LYS A 57 2.96 -22.29 7.42
N ASN A 58 3.96 -21.63 7.99
CA ASN A 58 3.83 -20.42 8.80
C ASN A 58 5.15 -19.65 8.82
N MET A 59 5.12 -18.41 9.34
CA MET A 59 6.35 -17.65 9.61
C MET A 59 6.96 -18.15 10.91
N SER A 60 7.95 -19.05 10.79
CA SER A 60 8.70 -19.62 11.90
C SER A 60 10.18 -19.84 11.54
N VAL A 61 11.04 -19.94 12.56
CA VAL A 61 12.47 -20.18 12.37
C VAL A 61 12.73 -21.51 11.65
N SER A 62 11.97 -22.57 11.98
CA SER A 62 12.14 -23.88 11.36
C SER A 62 11.81 -23.88 9.85
N GLU A 63 10.67 -23.28 9.50
CA GLU A 63 10.24 -23.19 8.09
C GLU A 63 11.18 -22.29 7.28
N LEU A 64 11.55 -21.12 7.80
CA LEU A 64 12.45 -20.22 7.09
C LEU A 64 13.84 -20.82 6.90
N ARG A 65 14.38 -21.53 7.93
CA ARG A 65 15.64 -22.26 7.79
C ARG A 65 15.55 -23.39 6.77
N ARG A 66 14.41 -24.08 6.64
CA ARG A 66 14.17 -25.07 5.59
C ARG A 66 14.28 -24.43 4.23
N VAL A 67 13.52 -23.34 3.99
CA VAL A 67 13.53 -22.60 2.72
C VAL A 67 14.94 -22.11 2.37
N ILE A 68 15.66 -21.50 3.32
CA ILE A 68 17.03 -21.01 3.09
C ILE A 68 17.98 -22.16 2.70
N ARG A 69 17.89 -23.30 3.33
CA ARG A 69 18.72 -24.49 3.00
C ARG A 69 18.43 -25.04 1.60
N GLU A 70 17.15 -25.08 1.20
CA GLU A 70 16.69 -25.57 -0.09
C GLU A 70 17.05 -24.60 -1.22
N GLN A 71 16.85 -23.30 -1.00
CA GLN A 71 17.03 -22.28 -2.02
C GLN A 71 18.45 -21.74 -2.14
N LYS A 72 19.24 -21.82 -1.06
CA LYS A 72 20.60 -21.30 -0.99
C LYS A 72 20.72 -19.88 -1.56
N PRO A 73 19.94 -18.92 -1.04
CA PRO A 73 19.96 -17.56 -1.56
C PRO A 73 21.30 -16.87 -1.26
N ASP A 74 21.72 -16.00 -2.16
CA ASP A 74 22.87 -15.12 -1.96
C ASP A 74 22.53 -13.92 -1.08
N LEU A 75 21.22 -13.54 -1.03
CA LEU A 75 20.72 -12.42 -0.27
C LEU A 75 19.27 -12.69 0.17
N ILE A 76 18.91 -12.24 1.38
CA ILE A 76 17.55 -12.21 1.88
C ILE A 76 17.05 -10.78 1.87
N HIS A 77 15.91 -10.52 1.21
CA HIS A 77 15.20 -9.26 1.26
C HIS A 77 13.90 -9.45 2.05
N ALA A 78 13.89 -9.02 3.30
CA ALA A 78 12.76 -9.19 4.20
C ALA A 78 11.85 -7.95 4.14
N HIS A 79 10.56 -8.19 3.95
CA HIS A 79 9.54 -7.15 3.87
C HIS A 79 8.65 -7.20 5.11
N ASP A 80 8.56 -6.12 5.83
CA ASP A 80 7.99 -5.90 7.17
C ASP A 80 8.91 -6.27 8.36
N MET A 81 8.54 -5.76 9.54
CA MET A 81 9.33 -5.94 10.76
C MET A 81 9.37 -7.39 11.22
N ARG A 82 8.27 -8.16 11.03
CA ARG A 82 8.21 -9.54 11.48
C ARG A 82 9.03 -10.46 10.59
N ALA A 83 8.94 -10.29 9.26
CA ALA A 83 9.80 -11.01 8.32
C ALA A 83 11.28 -10.66 8.56
N GLY A 84 11.59 -9.38 8.82
CA GLY A 84 12.93 -8.92 9.21
C GLY A 84 13.46 -9.65 10.44
N PHE A 85 12.67 -9.72 11.50
CA PHE A 85 13.05 -10.42 12.75
C PHE A 85 13.36 -11.91 12.52
N PHE A 86 12.46 -12.64 11.84
CA PHE A 86 12.69 -14.07 11.57
C PHE A 86 13.86 -14.27 10.62
N SER A 87 14.03 -13.39 9.63
CA SER A 87 15.18 -13.45 8.72
C SER A 87 16.50 -13.22 9.43
N ALA A 88 16.56 -12.29 10.38
CA ALA A 88 17.75 -12.04 11.19
C ALA A 88 18.15 -13.25 12.07
N LEU A 89 17.17 -14.01 12.58
CA LEU A 89 17.42 -15.27 13.31
C LEU A 89 17.92 -16.42 12.42
N CYS A 90 17.75 -16.31 11.12
CA CYS A 90 17.99 -17.42 10.16
C CYS A 90 19.08 -17.13 9.13
N CYS A 91 19.42 -15.87 8.86
CA CYS A 91 20.31 -15.48 7.76
C CYS A 91 21.76 -15.96 7.93
N GLY A 92 22.25 -16.11 9.18
CA GLY A 92 23.66 -16.49 9.42
C GLY A 92 24.63 -15.49 8.77
N LYS A 93 25.37 -15.93 7.73
CA LYS A 93 26.29 -15.09 6.95
C LYS A 93 25.66 -14.49 5.68
N ILE A 94 24.42 -14.87 5.36
CA ILE A 94 23.73 -14.37 4.18
C ILE A 94 23.36 -12.90 4.42
N PRO A 95 23.71 -11.96 3.52
CA PRO A 95 23.31 -10.57 3.64
C PRO A 95 21.80 -10.40 3.76
N LEU A 96 21.37 -9.51 4.67
CA LEU A 96 19.95 -9.19 4.91
C LEU A 96 19.68 -7.73 4.53
N VAL A 97 18.76 -7.50 3.62
CA VAL A 97 18.11 -6.20 3.40
C VAL A 97 16.74 -6.25 4.05
N SER A 98 16.39 -5.21 4.80
CA SER A 98 15.08 -5.08 5.42
C SER A 98 14.32 -3.93 4.79
N HIS A 99 13.05 -4.15 4.38
CA HIS A 99 12.20 -3.18 3.72
C HIS A 99 10.88 -3.02 4.49
N ILE A 100 10.64 -1.83 5.03
CA ILE A 100 9.47 -1.54 5.87
C ILE A 100 8.42 -0.83 5.04
N HIS A 101 7.25 -1.48 4.87
CA HIS A 101 6.17 -1.03 3.99
C HIS A 101 5.05 -0.23 4.66
N ASN A 102 5.09 -0.09 5.97
CA ASN A 102 4.09 0.67 6.69
C ASN A 102 4.69 1.40 7.90
N ASN A 103 3.99 2.44 8.35
CA ASN A 103 4.28 3.15 9.58
C ASN A 103 3.42 2.56 10.70
N ALA A 104 3.82 1.37 11.21
CA ALA A 104 3.04 0.68 12.23
C ALA A 104 2.98 1.48 13.53
N TYR A 105 1.76 1.75 14.01
CA TYR A 105 1.53 2.51 15.24
C TYR A 105 2.24 1.91 16.46
N ASP A 106 2.26 0.59 16.57
CA ASP A 106 2.94 -0.16 17.62
C ASP A 106 4.48 -0.16 17.52
N ALA A 107 5.04 0.41 16.45
CA ALA A 107 6.48 0.62 16.29
C ALA A 107 6.95 1.99 16.82
N ARG A 108 6.02 2.91 17.14
CA ARG A 108 6.32 4.27 17.64
C ARG A 108 6.73 4.29 19.12
N GLY A 109 6.49 3.21 19.86
CA GLY A 109 6.81 3.08 21.28
C GLY A 109 7.58 1.81 21.59
N LEU A 110 7.81 1.55 22.88
CA LEU A 110 8.40 0.30 23.35
C LEU A 110 7.35 -0.82 23.32
N SER A 111 7.48 -1.72 22.37
CA SER A 111 6.66 -2.92 22.22
C SER A 111 7.56 -4.12 21.93
N ALA A 112 7.03 -5.34 22.11
CA ALA A 112 7.74 -6.55 21.72
C ALA A 112 8.16 -6.55 20.24
N LYS A 113 7.33 -5.95 19.38
CA LYS A 113 7.63 -5.78 17.95
C LYS A 113 8.79 -4.81 17.71
N THR A 114 8.77 -3.66 18.39
CA THR A 114 9.82 -2.63 18.29
C THR A 114 11.17 -3.16 18.78
N VAL A 115 11.17 -3.82 19.94
CA VAL A 115 12.38 -4.43 20.52
C VAL A 115 12.87 -5.61 19.67
N GLY A 116 11.94 -6.47 19.23
CA GLY A 116 12.28 -7.60 18.35
C GLY A 116 12.92 -7.15 17.05
N TYR A 117 12.44 -6.07 16.45
CA TYR A 117 13.01 -5.55 15.21
C TYR A 117 14.44 -4.98 15.36
N LEU A 118 14.91 -4.66 16.58
CA LEU A 118 16.33 -4.29 16.81
C LEU A 118 17.28 -5.35 16.26
N LEU A 119 16.94 -6.66 16.42
CA LEU A 119 17.77 -7.74 15.90
C LEU A 119 17.89 -7.65 14.38
N ALA A 120 16.78 -7.46 13.69
CA ALA A 120 16.78 -7.22 12.23
C ALA A 120 17.58 -5.98 11.86
N GLY A 121 17.37 -4.89 12.61
CA GLY A 121 18.09 -3.65 12.40
C GLY A 121 19.61 -3.81 12.53
N PHE A 122 20.10 -4.55 13.51
CA PHE A 122 21.57 -4.81 13.65
C PHE A 122 22.12 -5.73 12.56
N GLN A 123 21.38 -6.79 12.21
CA GLN A 123 21.81 -7.79 11.21
C GLN A 123 21.69 -7.28 9.76
N ALA A 124 20.75 -6.37 9.49
CA ALA A 124 20.56 -5.85 8.15
C ALA A 124 21.80 -5.09 7.66
N LYS A 125 22.20 -5.40 6.43
CA LYS A 125 23.20 -4.62 5.67
C LYS A 125 22.63 -3.24 5.35
N HIS A 126 21.36 -3.18 4.93
CA HIS A 126 20.65 -1.95 4.63
C HIS A 126 19.19 -2.05 5.04
N ILE A 127 18.56 -0.90 5.38
CA ILE A 127 17.14 -0.82 5.73
C ILE A 127 16.48 0.20 4.81
N LEU A 128 15.47 -0.24 4.07
CA LEU A 128 14.63 0.59 3.23
C LEU A 128 13.33 0.94 3.97
N TRP A 129 12.92 2.19 3.90
CA TRP A 129 11.68 2.70 4.48
C TRP A 129 10.85 3.33 3.38
N VAL A 130 9.57 2.95 3.27
CA VAL A 130 8.70 3.44 2.18
C VAL A 130 8.30 4.91 2.31
N SER A 131 8.59 5.56 3.44
CA SER A 131 8.35 6.98 3.67
C SER A 131 9.25 7.51 4.77
N GLN A 132 9.47 8.82 4.81
CA GLN A 132 10.19 9.48 5.89
C GLN A 132 9.49 9.21 7.24
N SER A 133 8.18 9.25 7.26
CA SER A 133 7.40 8.97 8.46
C SER A 133 7.52 7.54 8.97
N SER A 134 7.69 6.55 8.07
CA SER A 134 7.96 5.16 8.46
C SER A 134 9.31 5.04 9.16
N PHE A 135 10.32 5.78 8.71
CA PHE A 135 11.62 5.87 9.35
C PHE A 135 11.51 6.58 10.72
N ASP A 136 10.99 7.80 10.75
CA ASP A 136 10.87 8.62 11.97
C ASP A 136 9.94 7.98 13.02
N GLY A 137 8.94 7.25 12.57
CA GLY A 137 7.98 6.53 13.40
C GLY A 137 8.56 5.32 14.14
N TYR A 138 9.70 4.77 13.72
CA TYR A 138 10.31 3.68 14.44
C TYR A 138 11.10 4.19 15.66
N ALA A 139 10.75 3.73 16.85
CA ALA A 139 11.30 4.26 18.11
C ALA A 139 12.85 4.28 18.19
N PHE A 140 13.52 3.35 17.50
CA PHE A 140 14.98 3.25 17.49
C PHE A 140 15.62 3.64 16.14
N HIS A 141 14.92 4.40 15.30
CA HIS A 141 15.37 4.77 13.95
C HIS A 141 16.78 5.40 13.92
N LYS A 142 17.12 6.25 14.91
CA LYS A 142 18.42 6.91 14.99
C LYS A 142 19.61 5.95 15.08
N LEU A 143 19.42 4.75 15.66
CA LEU A 143 20.46 3.72 15.75
C LEU A 143 20.88 3.20 14.38
N PHE A 144 19.98 3.27 13.40
CA PHE A 144 20.15 2.70 12.07
C PHE A 144 20.24 3.74 10.96
N ALA A 145 20.26 5.03 11.27
CA ALA A 145 20.24 6.11 10.28
C ALA A 145 21.32 5.98 9.20
N LYS A 146 22.55 5.54 9.58
CA LYS A 146 23.68 5.40 8.64
C LYS A 146 23.50 4.29 7.59
N LYS A 147 22.60 3.34 7.81
CA LYS A 147 22.31 2.23 6.90
C LYS A 147 20.84 2.18 6.50
N SER A 148 20.16 3.29 6.64
CA SER A 148 18.77 3.47 6.25
C SER A 148 18.66 4.45 5.10
N SER A 149 17.74 4.18 4.19
CA SER A 149 17.29 5.14 3.19
C SER A 149 15.77 5.08 3.04
N VAL A 150 15.18 6.20 2.64
CA VAL A 150 13.77 6.26 2.26
C VAL A 150 13.67 5.95 0.77
N LEU A 151 12.80 4.99 0.44
CA LEU A 151 12.50 4.59 -0.92
C LEU A 151 10.99 4.51 -1.09
N TYR A 152 10.40 5.56 -1.65
CA TYR A 152 8.96 5.62 -1.90
C TYR A 152 8.54 4.54 -2.90
N ASN A 153 7.35 3.99 -2.70
CA ASN A 153 6.79 3.06 -3.67
C ASN A 153 6.58 3.73 -5.02
N ILE A 154 6.73 2.94 -6.07
CA ILE A 154 6.37 3.32 -7.45
C ILE A 154 5.35 2.33 -7.99
N ILE A 155 4.76 2.63 -9.14
CA ILE A 155 3.86 1.71 -9.86
C ILE A 155 4.29 1.57 -11.31
N ASP A 156 3.98 0.42 -11.89
CA ASP A 156 4.13 0.16 -13.34
C ASP A 156 2.96 0.83 -14.08
N THR A 157 3.25 2.01 -14.64
CA THR A 157 2.25 2.85 -15.32
C THR A 157 1.62 2.12 -16.50
N GLN A 158 2.42 1.38 -17.29
CA GLN A 158 1.90 0.62 -18.42
C GLN A 158 0.90 -0.45 -17.95
N GLN A 159 1.25 -1.19 -16.90
CA GLN A 159 0.35 -2.19 -16.32
C GLN A 159 -0.97 -1.58 -15.82
N ILE A 160 -0.94 -0.36 -15.27
CA ILE A 160 -2.16 0.34 -14.85
C ILE A 160 -3.07 0.63 -16.04
N PHE A 161 -2.52 1.16 -17.14
CA PHE A 161 -3.32 1.44 -18.34
C PHE A 161 -3.81 0.17 -19.04
N ASP A 162 -2.99 -0.88 -19.07
CA ASP A 162 -3.40 -2.19 -19.61
C ASP A 162 -4.56 -2.78 -18.80
N LYS A 163 -4.50 -2.71 -17.48
CA LYS A 163 -5.58 -3.15 -16.58
C LYS A 163 -6.86 -2.33 -16.76
N LYS A 164 -6.73 -1.02 -16.95
CA LYS A 164 -7.87 -0.15 -17.28
C LYS A 164 -8.54 -0.58 -18.58
N ALA A 165 -7.75 -0.88 -19.61
CA ALA A 165 -8.25 -1.29 -20.92
C ALA A 165 -8.89 -2.68 -20.96
N GLN A 166 -8.53 -3.57 -20.00
CA GLN A 166 -9.12 -4.93 -19.88
C GLN A 166 -10.57 -4.91 -19.38
N ASP A 167 -11.00 -3.84 -18.71
CA ASP A 167 -12.36 -3.71 -18.21
C ASP A 167 -13.16 -2.79 -19.14
N SER A 168 -14.18 -3.33 -19.79
CA SER A 168 -15.05 -2.60 -20.74
C SER A 168 -16.26 -1.94 -20.07
N HIS A 169 -16.50 -2.18 -18.77
CA HIS A 169 -17.60 -1.55 -18.04
C HIS A 169 -17.38 -0.05 -17.88
N THR A 170 -18.45 0.68 -17.74
CA THR A 170 -18.44 2.11 -17.35
C THR A 170 -19.02 2.21 -15.95
N TYR A 171 -18.35 2.92 -15.08
CA TYR A 171 -18.75 3.16 -13.70
C TYR A 171 -19.08 4.63 -13.49
N ASP A 172 -20.09 4.91 -12.67
CA ASP A 172 -20.48 6.29 -12.33
C ASP A 172 -20.56 6.44 -10.81
N TYR A 173 -19.40 6.37 -10.16
CA TYR A 173 -19.27 6.61 -8.74
C TYR A 173 -18.86 8.06 -8.47
N ASP A 174 -19.52 8.72 -7.53
CA ASP A 174 -19.04 10.01 -7.03
C ASP A 174 -17.73 9.84 -6.30
N MET A 175 -17.61 8.74 -5.54
CA MET A 175 -16.43 8.48 -4.71
C MET A 175 -16.13 6.99 -4.67
N ILE A 176 -14.84 6.65 -4.67
CA ILE A 176 -14.35 5.28 -4.47
C ILE A 176 -13.37 5.20 -3.31
N TYR A 177 -13.51 4.15 -2.51
CA TYR A 177 -12.51 3.71 -1.56
C TYR A 177 -11.91 2.38 -2.02
N VAL A 178 -10.58 2.26 -2.01
CA VAL A 178 -9.86 1.01 -2.32
C VAL A 178 -8.89 0.70 -1.20
N GLY A 179 -9.18 -0.34 -0.43
CA GLY A 179 -8.30 -0.73 0.68
C GLY A 179 -8.91 -1.79 1.60
N ARG A 180 -8.11 -2.24 2.57
CA ARG A 180 -8.61 -3.17 3.59
C ARG A 180 -9.52 -2.43 4.58
N LEU A 181 -10.61 -3.07 5.00
CA LEU A 181 -11.49 -2.53 6.04
C LEU A 181 -10.94 -2.94 7.43
N THR A 182 -9.96 -2.19 7.92
CA THR A 182 -9.21 -2.45 9.14
C THR A 182 -9.16 -1.21 10.03
N TYR A 183 -8.75 -1.37 11.29
CA TYR A 183 -8.58 -0.24 12.21
C TYR A 183 -7.64 0.85 11.64
N GLN A 184 -6.59 0.45 10.93
CA GLN A 184 -5.67 1.38 10.25
C GLN A 184 -6.40 2.29 9.26
N LYS A 185 -7.34 1.73 8.51
CA LYS A 185 -8.03 2.42 7.40
C LYS A 185 -9.28 3.18 7.80
N ASP A 186 -9.73 2.98 9.04
CA ASP A 186 -10.88 3.67 9.67
C ASP A 186 -12.17 3.67 8.82
N PRO A 187 -12.72 2.48 8.48
CA PRO A 187 -13.94 2.41 7.69
C PRO A 187 -15.15 3.03 8.39
N GLN A 188 -15.15 3.12 9.72
CA GLN A 188 -16.21 3.76 10.48
C GLN A 188 -16.25 5.28 10.24
N ARG A 189 -15.08 5.94 10.14
CA ARG A 189 -14.97 7.34 9.74
C ARG A 189 -15.51 7.55 8.33
N LEU A 190 -15.17 6.64 7.41
CA LEU A 190 -15.68 6.67 6.04
C LEU A 190 -17.21 6.61 5.99
N MET A 191 -17.85 5.72 6.76
CA MET A 191 -19.32 5.64 6.81
C MET A 191 -19.95 6.92 7.35
N ARG A 192 -19.39 7.52 8.41
CA ARG A 192 -19.87 8.81 8.92
C ARG A 192 -19.73 9.94 7.90
N LEU A 193 -18.62 9.95 7.13
CA LEU A 193 -18.42 10.90 6.05
C LEU A 193 -19.45 10.71 4.92
N CYS A 194 -19.75 9.47 4.53
CA CYS A 194 -20.80 9.17 3.54
C CYS A 194 -22.17 9.67 4.01
N ALA A 195 -22.52 9.46 5.28
CA ALA A 195 -23.79 9.93 5.83
C ALA A 195 -23.91 11.47 5.80
N ARG A 196 -22.80 12.16 6.08
CA ARG A 196 -22.73 13.60 5.95
C ARG A 196 -22.89 14.09 4.51
N LEU A 197 -22.18 13.45 3.57
CA LEU A 197 -22.27 13.80 2.14
C LEU A 197 -23.69 13.57 1.60
N LYS A 198 -24.38 12.51 2.03
CA LYS A 198 -25.79 12.23 1.65
C LYS A 198 -26.73 13.37 2.01
N GLN A 199 -26.48 14.14 3.08
CA GLN A 199 -27.33 15.28 3.46
C GLN A 199 -27.34 16.38 2.40
N GLU A 200 -26.18 16.64 1.77
CA GLU A 200 -26.00 17.65 0.71
C GLU A 200 -26.22 17.06 -0.71
N LYS A 201 -26.01 15.75 -0.87
CA LYS A 201 -26.15 15.01 -2.13
C LYS A 201 -26.90 13.70 -1.88
N PRO A 202 -28.27 13.71 -1.87
CA PRO A 202 -29.08 12.54 -1.57
C PRO A 202 -28.87 11.36 -2.55
N ASP A 203 -28.47 11.63 -3.80
CA ASP A 203 -28.14 10.66 -4.84
C ASP A 203 -26.65 10.28 -4.84
N LEU A 204 -25.96 10.46 -3.73
CA LEU A 204 -24.55 10.06 -3.56
C LEU A 204 -24.36 8.59 -3.93
N ASN A 205 -23.30 8.30 -4.72
CA ASN A 205 -22.99 6.95 -5.20
C ASN A 205 -21.53 6.61 -4.86
N VAL A 206 -21.32 5.67 -3.92
CA VAL A 206 -20.00 5.34 -3.35
C VAL A 206 -19.65 3.88 -3.53
N ALA A 207 -18.48 3.61 -4.10
CA ALA A 207 -17.91 2.25 -4.16
C ALA A 207 -16.91 2.00 -3.03
N ILE A 208 -17.08 0.87 -2.32
CA ILE A 208 -16.15 0.38 -1.29
C ILE A 208 -15.53 -0.92 -1.80
N VAL A 209 -14.27 -0.84 -2.21
CA VAL A 209 -13.51 -2.00 -2.74
C VAL A 209 -12.52 -2.49 -1.69
N GLY A 210 -12.72 -3.71 -1.25
CA GLY A 210 -11.87 -4.41 -0.29
C GLY A 210 -12.64 -5.18 0.76
N THR A 211 -11.91 -5.87 1.62
CA THR A 211 -12.41 -6.64 2.76
C THR A 211 -11.54 -6.39 3.99
N GLY A 212 -11.93 -6.88 5.14
CA GLY A 212 -11.13 -6.75 6.36
C GLY A 212 -11.94 -7.09 7.60
N GLU A 213 -11.28 -7.09 8.75
CA GLU A 213 -11.88 -7.44 10.04
C GLU A 213 -13.03 -6.51 10.49
N LEU A 214 -13.09 -5.29 9.94
CA LEU A 214 -14.16 -4.31 10.25
C LEU A 214 -15.24 -4.21 9.17
N LEU A 215 -15.33 -5.16 8.25
CA LEU A 215 -16.34 -5.14 7.18
C LEU A 215 -17.77 -5.18 7.75
N GLU A 216 -18.06 -6.15 8.64
CA GLU A 216 -19.38 -6.32 9.26
C GLU A 216 -19.78 -5.10 10.09
N GLU A 217 -18.84 -4.54 10.85
CA GLU A 217 -19.06 -3.31 11.62
C GLU A 217 -19.36 -2.11 10.71
N ALA A 218 -18.64 -1.98 9.58
CA ALA A 218 -18.86 -0.92 8.61
C ALA A 218 -20.24 -1.05 7.95
N GLN A 219 -20.67 -2.27 7.60
CA GLN A 219 -22.00 -2.53 7.04
C GLN A 219 -23.12 -2.23 8.04
N THR A 220 -22.97 -2.68 9.29
CA THR A 220 -23.94 -2.37 10.37
C THR A 220 -24.04 -0.84 10.60
N LEU A 221 -22.91 -0.14 10.59
CA LEU A 221 -22.92 1.32 10.72
C LEU A 221 -23.55 1.99 9.50
N CYS A 222 -23.31 1.49 8.29
CA CYS A 222 -23.93 1.95 7.06
C CYS A 222 -25.47 1.88 7.13
N GLU A 223 -26.02 0.76 7.60
CA GLU A 223 -27.45 0.58 7.84
C GLU A 223 -27.99 1.54 8.91
N SER A 224 -27.30 1.67 10.04
CA SER A 224 -27.71 2.55 11.15
C SER A 224 -27.71 4.03 10.78
N LEU A 225 -26.92 4.43 9.79
CA LEU A 225 -26.84 5.78 9.24
C LEU A 225 -27.78 6.01 8.05
N ASP A 226 -28.57 4.98 7.66
CA ASP A 226 -29.49 5.04 6.52
C ASP A 226 -28.80 5.43 5.19
N ILE A 227 -27.61 4.82 4.91
CA ILE A 227 -26.85 5.08 3.67
C ILE A 227 -26.61 3.84 2.81
N GLN A 228 -27.30 2.72 3.09
CA GLN A 228 -27.12 1.45 2.39
C GLN A 228 -27.47 1.50 0.89
N GLU A 229 -28.35 2.40 0.48
CA GLU A 229 -28.67 2.63 -0.93
C GLU A 229 -27.59 3.46 -1.67
N ASN A 230 -26.73 4.15 -0.92
CA ASN A 230 -25.70 5.03 -1.45
C ASN A 230 -24.31 4.38 -1.47
N VAL A 231 -24.08 3.37 -0.61
CA VAL A 231 -22.75 2.78 -0.37
C VAL A 231 -22.73 1.32 -0.80
N HIS A 232 -21.91 0.99 -1.78
CA HIS A 232 -21.84 -0.34 -2.39
C HIS A 232 -20.56 -1.05 -1.95
N PHE A 233 -20.70 -2.07 -1.09
CA PHE A 233 -19.58 -2.92 -0.68
C PHE A 233 -19.33 -3.99 -1.75
N LEU A 234 -18.27 -3.80 -2.57
CA LEU A 234 -17.97 -4.65 -3.72
C LEU A 234 -17.02 -5.82 -3.39
N GLY A 235 -16.61 -5.94 -2.13
CA GLY A 235 -15.63 -6.94 -1.73
C GLY A 235 -14.26 -6.76 -2.37
N PHE A 236 -13.44 -7.80 -2.36
CA PHE A 236 -12.14 -7.77 -3.01
C PHE A 236 -12.30 -7.81 -4.54
N GLN A 237 -11.66 -6.85 -5.20
CA GLN A 237 -11.55 -6.80 -6.66
C GLN A 237 -10.08 -6.96 -7.07
N SER A 238 -9.80 -7.91 -7.95
CA SER A 238 -8.43 -8.12 -8.47
C SER A 238 -7.96 -6.98 -9.38
N ASN A 239 -8.89 -6.34 -10.06
CA ASN A 239 -8.65 -5.19 -10.93
C ASN A 239 -9.67 -4.06 -10.70
N PRO A 240 -9.45 -3.16 -9.71
CA PRO A 240 -10.33 -2.02 -9.48
C PRO A 240 -9.98 -0.79 -10.32
N ILE A 241 -9.01 -0.88 -11.21
CA ILE A 241 -8.38 0.28 -11.88
C ILE A 241 -9.38 1.09 -12.70
N LYS A 242 -10.28 0.41 -13.43
CA LYS A 242 -11.30 1.09 -14.22
C LYS A 242 -12.33 1.80 -13.32
N MET A 243 -12.72 1.18 -12.20
CA MET A 243 -13.60 1.79 -11.19
C MET A 243 -12.97 3.06 -10.62
N VAL A 244 -11.66 3.03 -10.30
CA VAL A 244 -10.92 4.21 -9.84
C VAL A 244 -10.90 5.30 -10.92
N ALA A 245 -10.59 4.93 -12.16
CA ALA A 245 -10.47 5.88 -13.27
C ALA A 245 -11.79 6.58 -13.62
N ASP A 246 -12.92 5.90 -13.42
CA ASP A 246 -14.24 6.42 -13.74
C ASP A 246 -14.91 7.15 -12.56
N SER A 247 -14.36 7.04 -11.34
CA SER A 247 -14.85 7.75 -10.15
C SER A 247 -14.44 9.22 -10.16
N LYS A 248 -15.29 10.10 -9.61
CA LYS A 248 -14.98 11.54 -9.51
C LYS A 248 -13.88 11.85 -8.50
N ALA A 249 -13.77 11.05 -7.42
CA ALA A 249 -12.71 11.17 -6.41
C ALA A 249 -12.39 9.80 -5.77
N MET A 250 -11.17 9.65 -5.26
CA MET A 250 -10.80 8.61 -4.32
C MET A 250 -10.72 9.18 -2.91
N ILE A 251 -11.21 8.42 -1.92
CA ILE A 251 -11.19 8.79 -0.51
C ILE A 251 -10.32 7.84 0.31
N LEU A 252 -9.49 8.38 1.20
CA LEU A 252 -8.71 7.63 2.19
C LEU A 252 -8.88 8.25 3.57
N THR A 253 -9.46 7.48 4.50
CA THR A 253 -9.71 7.89 5.90
C THR A 253 -8.71 7.32 6.89
N SER A 254 -7.55 6.93 6.42
CA SER A 254 -6.56 6.15 7.17
C SER A 254 -5.96 6.92 8.35
N ARG A 255 -5.82 6.24 9.49
CA ARG A 255 -5.13 6.76 10.69
C ARG A 255 -3.62 6.90 10.46
N TRP A 256 -3.02 6.03 9.65
CA TRP A 256 -1.61 6.07 9.23
C TRP A 256 -1.43 5.30 7.92
N GLU A 257 -0.48 5.76 7.11
CA GLU A 257 -0.05 5.13 5.86
C GLU A 257 1.49 5.15 5.75
N GLY A 258 2.02 4.18 4.98
CA GLY A 258 3.35 4.32 4.39
C GLY A 258 3.24 5.13 3.08
N THR A 259 3.45 4.48 1.95
CA THR A 259 3.12 5.05 0.62
C THR A 259 1.97 4.22 0.04
N PRO A 260 0.71 4.70 0.10
CA PRO A 260 -0.44 3.88 -0.31
C PRO A 260 -0.48 3.72 -1.83
N MET A 261 -0.39 2.46 -2.30
CA MET A 261 -0.38 2.11 -3.73
C MET A 261 -1.64 2.59 -4.46
N CYS A 262 -2.81 2.51 -3.80
CA CYS A 262 -4.07 2.98 -4.40
C CYS A 262 -4.08 4.50 -4.66
N ALA A 263 -3.39 5.30 -3.84
CA ALA A 263 -3.23 6.73 -4.10
C ALA A 263 -2.34 6.98 -5.33
N LEU A 264 -1.22 6.26 -5.46
CA LEU A 264 -0.39 6.33 -6.66
C LEU A 264 -1.17 5.91 -7.92
N GLU A 265 -1.95 4.83 -7.82
CA GLU A 265 -2.84 4.35 -8.89
C GLU A 265 -3.86 5.45 -9.29
N ALA A 266 -4.51 6.10 -8.32
CA ALA A 266 -5.45 7.20 -8.57
C ALA A 266 -4.77 8.41 -9.22
N MET A 267 -3.61 8.82 -8.71
CA MET A 267 -2.83 9.94 -9.27
C MET A 267 -2.43 9.68 -10.73
N ALA A 268 -1.94 8.47 -11.04
CA ALA A 268 -1.59 8.07 -12.41
C ALA A 268 -2.80 8.11 -13.36
N LEU A 269 -3.97 7.74 -12.87
CA LEU A 269 -5.23 7.76 -13.63
C LEU A 269 -5.83 9.17 -13.74
N GLY A 270 -5.41 10.11 -12.89
CA GLY A 270 -5.98 11.45 -12.80
C GLY A 270 -7.30 11.46 -12.03
N THR A 271 -7.45 10.57 -11.07
CA THR A 271 -8.57 10.60 -10.12
C THR A 271 -8.11 11.40 -8.89
N PRO A 272 -8.73 12.55 -8.58
CA PRO A 272 -8.38 13.35 -7.42
C PRO A 272 -8.50 12.54 -6.12
N VAL A 273 -7.54 12.72 -5.21
CA VAL A 273 -7.52 12.03 -3.93
C VAL A 273 -7.83 13.02 -2.81
N VAL A 274 -8.79 12.68 -1.97
CA VAL A 274 -9.06 13.35 -0.69
C VAL A 274 -8.66 12.41 0.43
N SER A 275 -7.83 12.86 1.35
CA SER A 275 -7.28 11.98 2.37
C SER A 275 -7.11 12.68 3.71
N THR A 276 -7.09 11.88 4.77
CA THR A 276 -6.44 12.30 6.01
C THR A 276 -4.97 12.58 5.75
N PRO A 277 -4.34 13.55 6.45
CA PRO A 277 -2.94 13.88 6.30
C PRO A 277 -2.06 12.82 6.99
N SER A 278 -2.36 11.54 6.74
CA SER A 278 -1.50 10.44 7.16
C SER A 278 -0.12 10.61 6.50
N ASP A 279 0.90 10.23 7.21
CA ASP A 279 2.27 10.65 6.94
C ASP A 279 2.71 10.44 5.49
N GLY A 280 2.48 9.24 4.91
CA GLY A 280 2.83 8.97 3.52
C GLY A 280 2.00 9.75 2.49
N MET A 281 0.82 10.25 2.88
CA MET A 281 0.00 11.08 1.99
C MET A 281 0.54 12.51 1.89
N LYS A 282 1.15 13.05 2.95
CA LYS A 282 1.80 14.39 2.94
C LYS A 282 2.94 14.47 1.93
N ASP A 283 3.61 13.34 1.68
CA ASP A 283 4.70 13.26 0.70
C ASP A 283 4.18 13.17 -0.74
N LEU A 284 2.96 12.60 -0.91
CA LEU A 284 2.35 12.38 -2.23
C LEU A 284 1.53 13.56 -2.73
N LEU A 285 0.78 14.23 -1.87
CA LEU A 285 -0.15 15.28 -2.25
C LEU A 285 0.30 16.65 -1.75
N GLU A 286 0.04 17.64 -2.58
CA GLU A 286 0.04 19.06 -2.23
C GLU A 286 -1.39 19.52 -2.06
N ASP A 287 -1.75 19.93 -0.82
CA ASP A 287 -3.11 20.28 -0.42
C ASP A 287 -3.69 21.42 -1.27
N GLY A 288 -4.91 21.21 -1.78
CA GLY A 288 -5.61 22.14 -2.68
C GLY A 288 -5.04 22.22 -4.10
N VAL A 289 -3.93 21.54 -4.41
CA VAL A 289 -3.27 21.57 -5.71
C VAL A 289 -3.37 20.22 -6.42
N SER A 290 -2.90 19.14 -5.83
CA SER A 290 -2.92 17.79 -6.42
C SER A 290 -3.87 16.82 -5.72
N GLY A 291 -4.64 17.31 -4.77
CA GLY A 291 -5.61 16.61 -3.96
C GLY A 291 -5.91 17.41 -2.70
N TYR A 292 -6.58 16.79 -1.74
CA TYR A 292 -6.87 17.43 -0.46
C TYR A 292 -6.39 16.59 0.72
N LEU A 293 -5.87 17.29 1.75
CA LEU A 293 -5.38 16.69 2.99
C LEU A 293 -6.01 17.38 4.21
N THR A 294 -6.89 16.70 4.93
CA THR A 294 -7.52 17.28 6.13
C THR A 294 -7.87 16.22 7.17
N GLU A 295 -7.73 16.58 8.46
CA GLU A 295 -8.28 15.81 9.59
C GLU A 295 -9.73 16.19 9.92
N ASP A 296 -10.21 17.31 9.39
CA ASP A 296 -11.56 17.82 9.63
C ASP A 296 -12.54 17.16 8.65
N ASP A 297 -13.48 16.35 9.18
CA ASP A 297 -14.48 15.64 8.38
C ASP A 297 -15.45 16.62 7.67
N GLU A 298 -15.67 17.81 8.21
CA GLU A 298 -16.49 18.84 7.56
C GLU A 298 -15.79 19.44 6.36
N GLN A 299 -14.49 19.72 6.51
CA GLN A 299 -13.69 20.19 5.38
C GLN A 299 -13.57 19.11 4.32
N MET A 300 -13.35 17.85 4.72
CA MET A 300 -13.28 16.71 3.80
C MET A 300 -14.57 16.56 2.98
N ALA A 301 -15.74 16.72 3.62
CA ALA A 301 -17.03 16.71 2.93
C ALA A 301 -17.16 17.88 1.94
N ARG A 302 -16.80 19.12 2.35
CA ARG A 302 -16.82 20.28 1.44
C ARG A 302 -15.92 20.11 0.22
N ASP A 303 -14.71 19.57 0.43
CA ASP A 303 -13.75 19.33 -0.66
C ASP A 303 -14.27 18.29 -1.65
N LEU A 304 -14.87 17.21 -1.17
CA LEU A 304 -15.52 16.20 -2.00
C LEU A 304 -16.69 16.78 -2.78
N LEU A 305 -17.60 17.49 -2.12
CA LEU A 305 -18.76 18.13 -2.80
C LEU A 305 -18.31 19.09 -3.89
N LYS A 306 -17.24 19.87 -3.66
CA LYS A 306 -16.65 20.74 -4.66
C LYS A 306 -16.11 19.94 -5.86
N ILE A 307 -15.40 18.82 -5.63
CA ILE A 307 -14.93 17.94 -6.71
C ILE A 307 -16.11 17.35 -7.50
N PHE A 308 -17.20 16.98 -6.83
CA PHE A 308 -18.37 16.41 -7.50
C PHE A 308 -19.10 17.42 -8.38
N ALA A 309 -19.24 18.66 -7.90
CA ALA A 309 -20.02 19.71 -8.54
C ALA A 309 -19.27 20.51 -9.60
N ASP A 310 -17.94 20.61 -9.52
CA ASP A 310 -17.11 21.44 -10.39
C ASP A 310 -16.14 20.59 -11.24
N PRO A 311 -16.50 20.25 -12.51
CA PRO A 311 -15.64 19.48 -13.42
C PRO A 311 -14.30 20.16 -13.73
N GLU A 312 -14.25 21.49 -13.80
CA GLU A 312 -13.03 22.23 -14.08
C GLU A 312 -12.06 22.16 -12.90
N HIS A 313 -12.58 22.34 -11.70
CA HIS A 313 -11.78 22.16 -10.49
C HIS A 313 -11.29 20.71 -10.32
N ARG A 314 -12.16 19.73 -10.60
CA ARG A 314 -11.77 18.31 -10.61
C ARG A 314 -10.65 18.05 -11.60
N LYS A 315 -10.75 18.61 -12.82
CA LYS A 315 -9.72 18.50 -13.85
C LYS A 315 -8.41 19.16 -13.42
N TYR A 316 -8.47 20.33 -12.79
CA TYR A 316 -7.29 21.00 -12.22
C TYR A 316 -6.53 20.11 -11.23
N LEU A 317 -7.22 19.51 -10.26
CA LEU A 317 -6.62 18.58 -9.30
C LEU A 317 -6.05 17.34 -10.00
N ALA A 318 -6.78 16.76 -10.96
CA ALA A 318 -6.37 15.59 -11.72
C ALA A 318 -5.07 15.81 -12.50
N ASP A 319 -4.97 16.95 -13.22
CA ASP A 319 -3.80 17.28 -14.03
C ASP A 319 -2.57 17.54 -13.14
N ASN A 320 -2.76 18.16 -11.98
CA ASN A 320 -1.68 18.36 -11.00
C ASN A 320 -1.26 17.06 -10.33
N ALA A 321 -2.21 16.17 -9.97
CA ALA A 321 -1.92 14.85 -9.42
C ALA A 321 -1.06 14.01 -10.38
N LYS A 322 -1.40 14.01 -11.68
CA LYS A 322 -0.60 13.33 -12.71
C LYS A 322 0.82 13.89 -12.80
N ARG A 323 0.96 15.21 -12.87
CA ARG A 323 2.30 15.86 -12.91
C ARG A 323 3.14 15.52 -11.69
N LYS A 324 2.54 15.55 -10.50
CA LYS A 324 3.22 15.15 -9.27
C LYS A 324 3.62 13.69 -9.32
N PHE A 325 2.71 12.79 -9.73
CA PHE A 325 2.98 11.37 -9.91
C PHE A 325 4.16 11.13 -10.87
N GLU A 326 4.16 11.73 -12.05
CA GLU A 326 5.24 11.61 -13.03
C GLU A 326 6.59 12.05 -12.48
N SER A 327 6.62 13.06 -11.59
CA SER A 327 7.84 13.55 -10.97
C SER A 327 8.44 12.63 -9.90
N ILE A 328 7.63 11.71 -9.35
CA ILE A 328 8.07 10.81 -8.25
C ILE A 328 8.13 9.35 -8.67
N ASN A 329 7.51 8.96 -9.79
CA ASN A 329 7.42 7.57 -10.26
C ASN A 329 8.56 7.24 -11.24
N ASP A 330 9.81 7.31 -10.76
CA ASP A 330 11.01 7.00 -11.52
C ASP A 330 11.41 5.53 -11.32
N ALA A 331 11.10 4.69 -12.31
CA ALA A 331 11.35 3.25 -12.27
C ALA A 331 12.85 2.91 -12.32
N ASP A 332 13.65 3.69 -13.05
CA ASP A 332 15.09 3.45 -13.19
C ASP A 332 15.82 3.84 -11.90
N ALA A 333 15.50 4.99 -11.32
CA ALA A 333 16.03 5.40 -10.02
C ALA A 333 15.63 4.42 -8.90
N TYR A 334 14.38 3.92 -8.91
CA TYR A 334 13.91 2.92 -7.97
C TYR A 334 14.69 1.61 -8.10
N LYS A 335 14.85 1.09 -9.34
CA LYS A 335 15.62 -0.12 -9.63
C LYS A 335 17.08 0.03 -9.19
N GLN A 336 17.70 1.19 -9.46
CA GLN A 336 19.07 1.46 -9.07
C GLN A 336 19.23 1.49 -7.54
N ALA A 337 18.30 2.12 -6.80
CA ALA A 337 18.32 2.14 -5.34
C ALA A 337 18.23 0.73 -4.72
N ILE A 338 17.42 -0.16 -5.31
CA ILE A 338 17.35 -1.57 -4.89
C ILE A 338 18.66 -2.29 -5.23
N ALA A 339 19.23 -2.10 -6.44
CA ALA A 339 20.50 -2.71 -6.86
C ALA A 339 21.64 -2.32 -5.93
N ASP A 340 21.72 -1.06 -5.53
CA ASP A 340 22.74 -0.55 -4.60
C ASP A 340 22.66 -1.23 -3.22
N CYS A 341 21.47 -1.59 -2.77
CA CYS A 341 21.30 -2.35 -1.53
C CYS A 341 21.77 -3.80 -1.65
N TYR A 342 21.79 -4.37 -2.85
CA TYR A 342 22.19 -5.76 -3.10
C TYR A 342 23.70 -5.91 -3.29
N ASN A 343 24.40 -4.88 -3.78
CA ASN A 343 25.86 -4.83 -3.93
C ASN A 343 26.56 -4.53 -2.59
#